data_3e97c6ab88c01f82b3940ac4aa905f52
#
_entry.id   3e97c6ab88c01f82b3940ac4aa905f52
#
_cell.length_a   1.000
_cell.length_b   1.000
_cell.length_c   1.000
_cell.angle_alpha   90.00
_cell.angle_beta   90.00
_cell.angle_gamma   90.00
#
_symmetry.space_group_name_H-M   'P 1'
#
loop_
_entity.id
_entity.type
_entity.pdbx_description
1 polymer ?
#
loop_
_entity_poly.entity_id
_entity_poly.type
_entity_poly.pdbx_seq_one_letter_code
_entity_poly.pdbx_strand_id
1 'polypeptide(L)'
;MFSSAKHPVLTGTAILTCAGILSRLIGFFYRIFLSRTIGAQGLGIYQMIFPVYAFCLSGVTAGIQSALSRCCSAALSKGNPRKGWVFFLSGSGLSVGLSLIVSFFLYTRAPWISLHILHEIRCCELLQLLAFSLPLCSIHTCIHAWYFSTRRTTVPAVSQLLEQFARVGASYVIYLIFLEQNLAPTPILAVGGMLFGELAACFFCVVCLAFQKPSYKGTTDFRVRSCLWEILTLSVPLTLNRMLVNLLQSTEAILIPGKLEASGLTNAQSLSLYGALTGMALPFILFPSAITSALSTMLLPTIAGQQAAGKEDAIIRSTEQTIQYCLWLGFLSGGIFFFFGKELAQIFYRNQDAGIFLQILAFLCPFLYLTATLTGILNGLGHTVQCLIQNIDQTLYIQCKNFNSFFSHNSIFIM
;
A
#
# COMPACT_ATOMS: atom_id res chain seq x y z
N MET A 1 8.23 8.33 -28.94
CA MET A 1 9.12 7.44 -29.70
C MET A 1 9.33 6.17 -28.88
N PHE A 2 8.35 5.28 -28.80
CA PHE A 2 8.47 3.89 -28.36
C PHE A 2 7.62 3.06 -29.32
N SER A 3 8.31 2.62 -30.39
CA SER A 3 7.80 1.84 -31.51
C SER A 3 7.46 0.42 -31.07
N SER A 4 6.28 -0.04 -31.50
CA SER A 4 5.98 -1.44 -31.88
C SER A 4 6.52 -2.54 -30.95
N ALA A 5 6.03 -2.61 -29.70
CA ALA A 5 6.21 -3.81 -28.89
C ALA A 5 5.24 -4.91 -29.41
N LYS A 6 5.77 -6.06 -29.83
CA LYS A 6 5.01 -7.23 -30.26
C LYS A 6 3.99 -7.75 -29.21
N HIS A 7 4.11 -7.28 -27.95
CA HIS A 7 3.20 -7.64 -26.84
C HIS A 7 2.96 -6.44 -25.90
N PRO A 8 1.98 -5.54 -26.19
CA PRO A 8 1.76 -4.31 -25.42
C PRO A 8 1.41 -4.55 -23.93
N VAL A 9 0.78 -5.67 -23.63
CA VAL A 9 0.42 -6.04 -22.24
C VAL A 9 1.68 -6.39 -21.44
N LEU A 10 2.60 -7.18 -22.01
CA LEU A 10 3.85 -7.56 -21.34
C LEU A 10 4.75 -6.34 -21.08
N THR A 11 4.85 -5.44 -22.05
CA THR A 11 5.62 -4.21 -21.90
C THR A 11 5.03 -3.31 -20.82
N GLY A 12 3.70 -3.17 -20.80
CA GLY A 12 3.00 -2.40 -19.77
C GLY A 12 3.20 -2.97 -18.36
N THR A 13 3.10 -4.28 -18.22
CA THR A 13 3.35 -4.97 -16.93
C THR A 13 4.81 -4.78 -16.50
N ALA A 14 5.78 -4.93 -17.41
CA ALA A 14 7.20 -4.73 -17.11
C ALA A 14 7.48 -3.30 -16.61
N ILE A 15 6.93 -2.28 -17.26
CA ILE A 15 7.07 -0.86 -16.84
C ILE A 15 6.55 -0.65 -15.41
N LEU A 16 5.34 -1.15 -15.10
CA LEU A 16 4.75 -1.04 -13.76
C LEU A 16 5.57 -1.81 -12.71
N THR A 17 6.07 -2.99 -13.08
CA THR A 17 6.91 -3.79 -12.17
C THR A 17 8.23 -3.08 -11.87
N CYS A 18 8.92 -2.55 -12.88
CA CYS A 18 10.15 -1.78 -12.69
C CYS A 18 9.90 -0.52 -11.83
N ALA A 19 8.83 0.24 -12.12
CA ALA A 19 8.46 1.39 -11.31
C ALA A 19 8.13 0.99 -9.86
N GLY A 20 7.42 -0.12 -9.66
CA GLY A 20 7.12 -0.65 -8.34
C GLY A 20 8.35 -1.07 -7.53
N ILE A 21 9.33 -1.73 -8.16
CA ILE A 21 10.61 -2.10 -7.52
C ILE A 21 11.37 -0.83 -7.13
N LEU A 22 11.50 0.12 -8.04
CA LEU A 22 12.22 1.36 -7.80
C LEU A 22 11.54 2.19 -6.68
N SER A 23 10.21 2.26 -6.67
CA SER A 23 9.45 2.91 -5.60
C SER A 23 9.70 2.27 -4.23
N ARG A 24 9.78 0.93 -4.17
CA ARG A 24 10.11 0.21 -2.92
C ARG A 24 11.52 0.48 -2.46
N LEU A 25 12.47 0.56 -3.40
CA LEU A 25 13.87 0.90 -3.11
C LEU A 25 13.97 2.32 -2.52
N ILE A 26 13.35 3.30 -3.17
CA ILE A 26 13.29 4.68 -2.68
C ILE A 26 12.62 4.73 -1.29
N GLY A 27 11.49 4.04 -1.14
CA GLY A 27 10.76 3.97 0.14
C GLY A 27 11.58 3.33 1.27
N PHE A 28 12.43 2.35 0.97
CA PHE A 28 13.35 1.75 1.93
C PHE A 28 14.39 2.77 2.43
N PHE A 29 15.09 3.47 1.54
CA PHE A 29 16.03 4.51 1.93
C PHE A 29 15.37 5.68 2.64
N TYR A 30 14.16 6.05 2.22
CA TYR A 30 13.37 7.06 2.90
C TYR A 30 13.06 6.68 4.36
N ARG A 31 12.75 5.41 4.64
CA ARG A 31 12.53 4.94 6.03
C ARG A 31 13.80 4.98 6.87
N ILE A 32 14.96 4.71 6.28
CA ILE A 32 16.26 4.90 6.97
C ILE A 32 16.45 6.37 7.34
N PHE A 33 16.17 7.28 6.41
CA PHE A 33 16.23 8.71 6.68
C PHE A 33 15.28 9.11 7.83
N LEU A 34 14.01 8.68 7.76
CA LEU A 34 13.03 8.97 8.82
C LEU A 34 13.47 8.41 10.19
N SER A 35 13.97 7.18 10.24
CA SER A 35 14.39 6.58 11.50
C SER A 35 15.51 7.36 12.18
N ARG A 36 16.43 7.92 11.39
CA ARG A 36 17.55 8.72 11.90
C ARG A 36 17.17 10.14 12.30
N THR A 37 16.08 10.68 11.72
CA THR A 37 15.62 12.05 11.99
C THR A 37 14.60 12.12 13.11
N ILE A 38 13.54 11.30 13.07
CA ILE A 38 12.45 11.33 14.06
C ILE A 38 12.54 10.20 15.11
N GLY A 39 13.51 9.29 14.97
CA GLY A 39 13.73 8.20 15.89
C GLY A 39 12.65 7.11 15.87
N ALA A 40 12.82 6.09 16.71
CA ALA A 40 11.89 4.95 16.79
C ALA A 40 10.50 5.36 17.30
N GLN A 41 10.44 6.23 18.32
CA GLN A 41 9.18 6.73 18.87
C GLN A 41 8.38 7.53 17.83
N GLY A 42 9.03 8.43 17.10
CA GLY A 42 8.38 9.19 16.03
C GLY A 42 7.88 8.31 14.89
N LEU A 43 8.63 7.26 14.54
CA LEU A 43 8.17 6.25 13.59
C LEU A 43 6.98 5.45 14.14
N GLY A 44 6.96 5.12 15.43
CA GLY A 44 5.81 4.45 16.07
C GLY A 44 4.53 5.27 15.93
N ILE A 45 4.58 6.56 16.24
CA ILE A 45 3.45 7.48 16.08
C ILE A 45 3.00 7.54 14.60
N TYR A 46 3.96 7.67 13.67
CA TYR A 46 3.67 7.67 12.23
C TYR A 46 3.00 6.38 11.78
N GLN A 47 3.45 5.22 12.27
CA GLN A 47 2.85 3.93 11.92
C GLN A 47 1.46 3.71 12.50
N MET A 48 1.13 4.32 13.65
CA MET A 48 -0.20 4.22 14.26
C MET A 48 -1.28 4.94 13.44
N ILE A 49 -0.96 6.05 12.77
CA ILE A 49 -1.95 6.80 11.96
C ILE A 49 -2.22 6.13 10.61
N PHE A 50 -1.28 5.34 10.12
CA PHE A 50 -1.33 4.79 8.75
C PHE A 50 -2.53 3.87 8.51
N PRO A 51 -2.89 2.92 9.40
CA PRO A 51 -4.04 2.07 9.22
C PRO A 51 -5.38 2.83 9.26
N VAL A 52 -5.51 3.87 10.09
CA VAL A 52 -6.69 4.74 10.12
C VAL A 52 -6.84 5.48 8.79
N TYR A 53 -5.75 6.04 8.30
CA TYR A 53 -5.71 6.68 6.98
C TYR A 53 -6.04 5.68 5.86
N ALA A 54 -5.44 4.49 5.86
CA ALA A 54 -5.69 3.44 4.88
C ALA A 54 -7.16 2.96 4.88
N PHE A 55 -7.79 2.90 6.06
CA PHE A 55 -9.22 2.61 6.18
C PHE A 55 -10.06 3.69 5.49
N CYS A 56 -9.82 4.97 5.79
CA CYS A 56 -10.51 6.09 5.14
C CYS A 56 -10.28 6.10 3.63
N LEU A 57 -9.02 5.93 3.19
CA LEU A 57 -8.64 5.92 1.79
C LEU A 57 -9.30 4.76 1.03
N SER A 58 -9.33 3.57 1.61
CA SER A 58 -9.98 2.41 0.97
C SER A 58 -11.47 2.62 0.74
N GLY A 59 -12.14 3.32 1.66
CA GLY A 59 -13.55 3.67 1.53
C GLY A 59 -13.87 4.56 0.33
N VAL A 60 -12.94 5.42 -0.05
CA VAL A 60 -13.16 6.42 -1.12
C VAL A 60 -12.51 6.08 -2.46
N THR A 61 -11.51 5.17 -2.49
CA THR A 61 -10.75 4.91 -3.74
C THR A 61 -10.79 3.46 -4.20
N ALA A 62 -10.55 2.48 -3.31
CA ALA A 62 -10.16 1.14 -3.71
C ALA A 62 -11.18 0.40 -4.60
N GLY A 63 -12.45 0.39 -4.20
CA GLY A 63 -13.52 -0.24 -4.98
C GLY A 63 -13.87 0.57 -6.22
N ILE A 64 -13.91 1.91 -6.10
CA ILE A 64 -14.26 2.81 -7.20
C ILE A 64 -13.21 2.73 -8.31
N GLN A 65 -11.91 2.73 -7.99
CA GLN A 65 -10.84 2.58 -8.97
C GLN A 65 -10.98 1.28 -9.78
N SER A 66 -11.22 0.16 -9.09
CA SER A 66 -11.36 -1.15 -9.74
C SER A 66 -12.61 -1.22 -10.62
N ALA A 67 -13.74 -0.73 -10.12
CA ALA A 67 -15.00 -0.65 -10.88
C ALA A 67 -14.86 0.26 -12.09
N LEU A 68 -14.25 1.43 -11.90
CA LEU A 68 -14.02 2.42 -12.97
C LEU A 68 -13.16 1.83 -14.09
N SER A 69 -12.03 1.22 -13.74
CA SER A 69 -11.14 0.58 -14.70
C SER A 69 -11.87 -0.50 -15.51
N ARG A 70 -12.71 -1.31 -14.85
CA ARG A 70 -13.50 -2.37 -15.49
C ARG A 70 -14.61 -1.81 -16.40
N CYS A 71 -15.41 -0.85 -15.92
CA CYS A 71 -16.52 -0.26 -16.71
C CYS A 71 -15.99 0.53 -17.92
N CYS A 72 -14.91 1.32 -17.73
CA CYS A 72 -14.27 2.04 -18.83
C CYS A 72 -13.70 1.06 -19.86
N SER A 73 -12.98 0.01 -19.44
CA SER A 73 -12.42 -0.99 -20.34
C SER A 73 -13.51 -1.73 -21.13
N ALA A 74 -14.61 -2.11 -20.47
CA ALA A 74 -15.75 -2.76 -21.12
C ALA A 74 -16.45 -1.85 -22.14
N ALA A 75 -16.56 -0.55 -21.86
CA ALA A 75 -17.13 0.41 -22.79
C ALA A 75 -16.21 0.63 -24.00
N LEU A 76 -14.90 0.74 -23.77
CA LEU A 76 -13.89 0.91 -24.83
C LEU A 76 -13.82 -0.32 -25.74
N SER A 77 -13.87 -1.53 -25.20
CA SER A 77 -13.84 -2.77 -26.00
C SER A 77 -15.07 -2.97 -26.85
N LYS A 78 -16.23 -2.40 -26.47
CA LYS A 78 -17.47 -2.37 -27.26
C LYS A 78 -17.49 -1.24 -28.31
N GLY A 79 -16.41 -0.51 -28.50
CA GLY A 79 -16.31 0.60 -29.46
C GLY A 79 -17.07 1.88 -29.03
N ASN A 80 -17.41 2.01 -27.74
CA ASN A 80 -18.12 3.15 -27.18
C ASN A 80 -17.23 4.03 -26.27
N PRO A 81 -16.24 4.74 -26.81
CA PRO A 81 -15.28 5.51 -26.01
C PRO A 81 -15.95 6.66 -25.25
N ARG A 82 -17.04 7.21 -25.76
CA ARG A 82 -17.82 8.26 -25.08
C ARG A 82 -18.47 7.72 -23.81
N LYS A 83 -19.05 6.51 -23.84
CA LYS A 83 -19.59 5.85 -22.64
C LYS A 83 -18.48 5.62 -21.61
N GLY A 84 -17.30 5.21 -22.05
CA GLY A 84 -16.11 5.09 -21.19
C GLY A 84 -15.74 6.39 -20.49
N TRP A 85 -15.80 7.52 -21.22
CA TRP A 85 -15.52 8.84 -20.66
C TRP A 85 -16.60 9.29 -19.66
N VAL A 86 -17.88 9.01 -19.94
CA VAL A 86 -18.98 9.28 -19.00
C VAL A 86 -18.81 8.46 -17.71
N PHE A 87 -18.43 7.18 -17.81
CA PHE A 87 -18.08 6.37 -16.64
C PHE A 87 -16.94 7.01 -15.85
N PHE A 88 -15.87 7.42 -16.53
CA PHE A 88 -14.74 8.07 -15.88
C PHE A 88 -15.14 9.32 -15.11
N LEU A 89 -15.86 10.26 -15.76
CA LEU A 89 -16.29 11.51 -15.11
C LEU A 89 -17.26 11.25 -13.94
N SER A 90 -18.23 10.35 -14.13
CA SER A 90 -19.20 10.02 -13.08
C SER A 90 -18.53 9.34 -11.87
N GLY A 91 -17.66 8.38 -12.12
CA GLY A 91 -16.94 7.68 -11.03
C GLY A 91 -15.91 8.57 -10.35
N SER A 92 -15.20 9.42 -11.08
CA SER A 92 -14.29 10.42 -10.50
C SER A 92 -15.04 11.44 -9.66
N GLY A 93 -16.18 11.96 -10.14
CA GLY A 93 -17.02 12.86 -9.37
C GLY A 93 -17.53 12.21 -8.06
N LEU A 94 -17.95 10.95 -8.13
CA LEU A 94 -18.37 10.18 -6.96
C LEU A 94 -17.21 10.01 -5.95
N SER A 95 -16.05 9.57 -6.43
CA SER A 95 -14.87 9.33 -5.57
C SER A 95 -14.37 10.62 -4.93
N VAL A 96 -14.27 11.70 -5.70
CA VAL A 96 -13.84 13.02 -5.19
C VAL A 96 -14.87 13.58 -4.20
N GLY A 97 -16.16 13.52 -4.52
CA GLY A 97 -17.22 13.96 -3.60
C GLY A 97 -17.19 13.21 -2.28
N LEU A 98 -17.06 11.88 -2.34
CA LEU A 98 -16.94 11.04 -1.14
C LEU A 98 -15.64 11.33 -0.37
N SER A 99 -14.52 11.55 -1.06
CA SER A 99 -13.24 11.86 -0.42
C SER A 99 -13.25 13.21 0.30
N LEU A 100 -13.96 14.21 -0.21
CA LEU A 100 -14.15 15.50 0.48
C LEU A 100 -14.95 15.33 1.77
N ILE A 101 -16.02 14.53 1.74
CA ILE A 101 -16.84 14.23 2.93
C ILE A 101 -15.99 13.51 3.99
N VAL A 102 -15.27 12.45 3.58
CA VAL A 102 -14.43 11.67 4.50
C VAL A 102 -13.26 12.50 5.02
N SER A 103 -12.66 13.35 4.18
CA SER A 103 -11.60 14.29 4.55
C SER A 103 -12.09 15.28 5.62
N PHE A 104 -13.26 15.89 5.41
CA PHE A 104 -13.89 16.78 6.39
C PHE A 104 -14.18 16.06 7.71
N PHE A 105 -14.72 14.83 7.62
CA PHE A 105 -14.98 14.01 8.81
C PHE A 105 -13.69 13.67 9.56
N LEU A 106 -12.65 13.21 8.85
CA LEU A 106 -11.36 12.87 9.44
C LEU A 106 -10.71 14.10 10.10
N TYR A 107 -10.75 15.26 9.44
CA TYR A 107 -10.20 16.51 9.97
C TYR A 107 -10.90 16.93 11.27
N THR A 108 -12.23 16.95 11.28
CA THR A 108 -13.02 17.42 12.43
C THR A 108 -13.00 16.42 13.58
N ARG A 109 -12.93 15.11 13.29
CA ARG A 109 -12.90 14.05 14.29
C ARG A 109 -11.50 13.59 14.69
N ALA A 110 -10.45 14.15 14.09
CA ALA A 110 -9.07 13.82 14.43
C ALA A 110 -8.76 13.91 15.94
N PRO A 111 -9.21 14.95 16.69
CA PRO A 111 -8.98 15.00 18.15
C PRO A 111 -9.64 13.84 18.89
N TRP A 112 -10.86 13.48 18.51
CA TRP A 112 -11.59 12.36 19.14
C TRP A 112 -10.94 11.02 18.81
N ILE A 113 -10.53 10.81 17.54
CA ILE A 113 -9.86 9.58 17.10
C ILE A 113 -8.51 9.42 17.82
N SER A 114 -7.75 10.51 17.93
CA SER A 114 -6.44 10.50 18.59
C SER A 114 -6.55 10.15 20.08
N LEU A 115 -7.55 10.70 20.78
CA LEU A 115 -7.72 10.47 22.23
C LEU A 115 -8.36 9.13 22.55
N HIS A 116 -9.42 8.73 21.83
CA HIS A 116 -10.25 7.58 22.22
C HIS A 116 -9.94 6.30 21.45
N ILE A 117 -9.35 6.40 20.26
CA ILE A 117 -9.01 5.24 19.44
C ILE A 117 -7.52 4.95 19.52
N LEU A 118 -6.68 5.96 19.25
CA LEU A 118 -5.22 5.78 19.20
C LEU A 118 -4.56 5.94 20.57
N HIS A 119 -5.26 6.55 21.55
CA HIS A 119 -4.74 6.89 22.88
C HIS A 119 -3.43 7.72 22.84
N GLU A 120 -3.24 8.50 21.75
CA GLU A 120 -2.03 9.30 21.52
C GLU A 120 -2.38 10.65 20.88
N ILE A 121 -2.34 11.70 21.69
CA ILE A 121 -2.75 13.05 21.26
C ILE A 121 -1.91 13.63 20.12
N ARG A 122 -0.62 13.24 20.03
CA ARG A 122 0.30 13.68 18.99
C ARG A 122 -0.13 13.21 17.58
N CYS A 123 -1.01 12.21 17.49
CA CYS A 123 -1.59 11.77 16.22
C CYS A 123 -2.62 12.76 15.65
N CYS A 124 -3.15 13.69 16.44
CA CYS A 124 -4.20 14.61 16.02
C CYS A 124 -3.79 15.48 14.83
N GLU A 125 -2.69 16.22 14.96
CA GLU A 125 -2.17 17.09 13.89
C GLU A 125 -1.81 16.29 12.63
N LEU A 126 -1.26 15.10 12.83
CA LEU A 126 -0.88 14.20 11.72
C LEU A 126 -2.10 13.73 10.94
N LEU A 127 -3.19 13.34 11.62
CA LEU A 127 -4.45 12.95 10.98
C LEU A 127 -5.11 14.12 10.25
N GLN A 128 -5.05 15.33 10.83
CA GLN A 128 -5.56 16.53 10.18
C GLN A 128 -4.82 16.84 8.88
N LEU A 129 -3.49 16.73 8.89
CA LEU A 129 -2.68 16.89 7.66
C LEU A 129 -3.00 15.81 6.63
N LEU A 130 -3.11 14.54 7.05
CA LEU A 130 -3.45 13.43 6.15
C LEU A 130 -4.85 13.56 5.55
N ALA A 131 -5.78 14.21 6.23
CA ALA A 131 -7.12 14.44 5.69
C ALA A 131 -7.08 15.18 4.34
N PHE A 132 -6.16 16.13 4.16
CA PHE A 132 -5.99 16.86 2.89
C PHE A 132 -5.44 16.00 1.75
N SER A 133 -4.77 14.90 2.04
CA SER A 133 -4.25 14.00 1.01
C SER A 133 -5.35 13.13 0.37
N LEU A 134 -6.47 12.87 1.06
CA LEU A 134 -7.55 12.01 0.57
C LEU A 134 -8.15 12.47 -0.78
N PRO A 135 -8.53 13.75 -0.97
CA PRO A 135 -9.03 14.21 -2.27
C PRO A 135 -7.98 14.13 -3.37
N LEU A 136 -6.72 14.45 -3.07
CA LEU A 136 -5.62 14.39 -4.04
C LEU A 136 -5.39 12.95 -4.51
N CYS A 137 -5.33 12.01 -3.57
CA CYS A 137 -5.20 10.58 -3.84
C CYS A 137 -6.39 10.06 -4.66
N SER A 138 -7.62 10.49 -4.33
CA SER A 138 -8.83 10.13 -5.06
C SER A 138 -8.77 10.56 -6.52
N ILE A 139 -8.33 11.79 -6.82
CA ILE A 139 -8.22 12.32 -8.18
C ILE A 139 -7.22 11.49 -9.00
N HIS A 140 -5.96 11.36 -8.51
CA HIS A 140 -4.95 10.67 -9.31
C HIS A 140 -5.25 9.17 -9.47
N THR A 141 -5.85 8.53 -8.45
CA THR A 141 -6.24 7.12 -8.50
C THR A 141 -7.33 6.87 -9.55
N CYS A 142 -8.32 7.76 -9.68
CA CYS A 142 -9.32 7.69 -10.75
C CYS A 142 -8.68 7.88 -12.13
N ILE A 143 -7.72 8.78 -12.26
CA ILE A 143 -6.98 9.00 -13.52
C ILE A 143 -6.16 7.73 -13.85
N HIS A 144 -5.54 7.08 -12.88
CA HIS A 144 -4.88 5.79 -13.09
C HIS A 144 -5.84 4.73 -13.61
N ALA A 145 -7.07 4.65 -13.07
CA ALA A 145 -8.09 3.72 -13.56
C ALA A 145 -8.43 3.95 -15.04
N TRP A 146 -8.49 5.21 -15.49
CA TRP A 146 -8.66 5.55 -16.89
C TRP A 146 -7.49 5.07 -17.76
N TYR A 147 -6.25 5.33 -17.32
CA TYR A 147 -5.06 4.91 -18.06
C TYR A 147 -4.92 3.37 -18.09
N PHE A 148 -5.28 2.67 -17.03
CA PHE A 148 -5.34 1.19 -17.04
C PHE A 148 -6.40 0.68 -18.02
N SER A 149 -7.56 1.31 -18.10
CA SER A 149 -8.61 0.93 -19.05
C SER A 149 -8.20 1.11 -20.51
N THR A 150 -7.34 2.10 -20.79
CA THR A 150 -6.76 2.35 -22.14
C THR A 150 -5.46 1.60 -22.39
N ARG A 151 -5.04 0.72 -21.46
CA ARG A 151 -3.78 -0.06 -21.51
C ARG A 151 -2.50 0.81 -21.59
N ARG A 152 -2.55 2.05 -21.11
CA ARG A 152 -1.43 2.98 -21.06
C ARG A 152 -0.87 3.04 -19.64
N THR A 153 0.06 2.16 -19.32
CA THR A 153 0.63 2.01 -17.97
C THR A 153 1.75 2.99 -17.65
N THR A 154 2.26 3.70 -18.65
CA THR A 154 3.39 4.64 -18.47
C THR A 154 3.04 5.78 -17.52
N VAL A 155 1.83 6.38 -17.65
CA VAL A 155 1.43 7.50 -16.79
C VAL A 155 1.30 7.09 -15.33
N PRO A 156 0.61 6.00 -14.97
CA PRO A 156 0.61 5.49 -13.60
C PRO A 156 2.00 5.18 -13.05
N ALA A 157 2.88 4.57 -13.87
CA ALA A 157 4.24 4.23 -13.46
C ALA A 157 5.10 5.47 -13.16
N VAL A 158 5.07 6.47 -14.03
CA VAL A 158 5.80 7.74 -13.83
C VAL A 158 5.23 8.51 -12.65
N SER A 159 3.90 8.57 -12.52
CA SER A 159 3.22 9.20 -11.38
C SER A 159 3.66 8.60 -10.05
N GLN A 160 3.75 7.27 -9.95
CA GLN A 160 4.20 6.57 -8.74
C GLN A 160 5.65 6.93 -8.38
N LEU A 161 6.54 7.04 -9.35
CA LEU A 161 7.92 7.44 -9.11
C LEU A 161 8.01 8.92 -8.70
N LEU A 162 7.27 9.79 -9.39
CA LEU A 162 7.23 11.22 -9.08
C LEU A 162 6.71 11.46 -7.65
N GLU A 163 5.66 10.72 -7.24
CA GLU A 163 5.15 10.73 -5.88
C GLU A 163 6.25 10.42 -4.86
N GLN A 164 7.03 9.36 -5.08
CA GLN A 164 8.09 8.97 -4.17
C GLN A 164 9.22 10.01 -4.11
N PHE A 165 9.67 10.52 -5.25
CA PHE A 165 10.70 11.57 -5.28
C PHE A 165 10.22 12.85 -4.62
N ALA A 166 8.99 13.29 -4.89
CA ALA A 166 8.41 14.47 -4.28
C ALA A 166 8.25 14.29 -2.76
N ARG A 167 7.82 13.11 -2.31
CA ARG A 167 7.71 12.74 -0.89
C ARG A 167 9.05 12.86 -0.17
N VAL A 168 10.10 12.25 -0.71
CA VAL A 168 11.44 12.30 -0.13
C VAL A 168 11.99 13.72 -0.15
N GLY A 169 11.88 14.42 -1.29
CA GLY A 169 12.35 15.79 -1.43
C GLY A 169 11.65 16.75 -0.47
N ALA A 170 10.32 16.69 -0.38
CA ALA A 170 9.56 17.52 0.54
C ALA A 170 9.91 17.24 2.01
N SER A 171 10.03 15.95 2.39
CA SER A 171 10.46 15.61 3.75
C SER A 171 11.84 16.14 4.07
N TYR A 172 12.76 16.10 3.11
CA TYR A 172 14.10 16.64 3.30
C TYR A 172 14.08 18.16 3.45
N VAL A 173 13.29 18.87 2.64
CA VAL A 173 13.12 20.32 2.75
C VAL A 173 12.51 20.70 4.10
N ILE A 174 11.46 20.01 4.55
CA ILE A 174 10.86 20.22 5.87
C ILE A 174 11.89 19.98 6.97
N TYR A 175 12.72 18.95 6.85
CA TYR A 175 13.80 18.66 7.79
C TYR A 175 14.81 19.81 7.87
N LEU A 176 15.21 20.40 6.74
CA LEU A 176 16.11 21.57 6.73
C LEU A 176 15.49 22.79 7.43
N ILE A 177 14.19 23.03 7.24
CA ILE A 177 13.45 24.10 7.92
C ILE A 177 13.46 23.89 9.44
N PHE A 178 13.25 22.65 9.91
CA PHE A 178 13.33 22.33 11.34
C PHE A 178 14.74 22.59 11.92
N LEU A 179 15.78 22.23 11.16
CA LEU A 179 17.17 22.51 11.58
C LEU A 179 17.47 23.99 11.66
N GLU A 180 17.05 24.78 10.66
CA GLU A 180 17.26 26.22 10.62
C GLU A 180 16.57 26.94 11.79
N GLN A 181 15.39 26.44 12.18
CA GLN A 181 14.62 26.97 13.30
C GLN A 181 15.04 26.38 14.67
N ASN A 182 16.07 25.53 14.72
CA ASN A 182 16.49 24.82 15.93
C ASN A 182 15.35 24.01 16.59
N LEU A 183 14.38 23.52 15.80
CA LEU A 183 13.30 22.69 16.26
C LEU A 183 13.65 21.20 16.14
N ALA A 184 13.20 20.40 17.12
CA ALA A 184 13.35 18.94 17.03
C ALA A 184 12.47 18.38 15.89
N PRO A 185 13.01 17.53 15.01
CA PRO A 185 12.22 16.90 13.96
C PRO A 185 11.08 16.04 14.53
N THR A 186 9.87 16.22 14.01
CA THR A 186 8.66 15.53 14.43
C THR A 186 8.11 14.66 13.31
N PRO A 187 7.17 13.72 13.58
CA PRO A 187 6.50 12.91 12.55
C PRO A 187 5.76 13.73 11.47
N ILE A 188 5.50 15.03 11.70
CA ILE A 188 4.95 15.97 10.71
C ILE A 188 5.80 15.97 9.42
N LEU A 189 7.12 15.80 9.55
CA LEU A 189 8.04 15.67 8.42
C LEU A 189 7.64 14.53 7.46
N ALA A 190 7.27 13.37 8.01
CA ALA A 190 6.88 12.21 7.22
C ALA A 190 5.50 12.42 6.55
N VAL A 191 4.55 12.97 7.31
CA VAL A 191 3.19 13.24 6.82
C VAL A 191 3.16 14.38 5.81
N GLY A 192 3.92 15.45 6.06
CA GLY A 192 4.10 16.57 5.11
C GLY A 192 4.70 16.08 3.79
N GLY A 193 5.75 15.26 3.87
CA GLY A 193 6.32 14.63 2.67
C GLY A 193 5.30 13.80 1.90
N MET A 194 4.45 13.03 2.61
CA MET A 194 3.38 12.26 1.98
C MET A 194 2.37 13.17 1.26
N LEU A 195 1.92 14.24 1.90
CA LEU A 195 0.98 15.21 1.31
C LEU A 195 1.54 15.85 0.04
N PHE A 196 2.80 16.28 0.05
CA PHE A 196 3.45 16.85 -1.14
C PHE A 196 3.68 15.80 -2.22
N GLY A 197 3.95 14.55 -1.87
CA GLY A 197 4.01 13.44 -2.82
C GLY A 197 2.70 13.24 -3.56
N GLU A 198 1.59 13.17 -2.81
CA GLU A 198 0.23 13.05 -3.37
C GLU A 198 -0.14 14.25 -4.26
N LEU A 199 0.25 15.46 -3.85
CA LEU A 199 0.02 16.68 -4.62
C LEU A 199 0.78 16.64 -5.95
N ALA A 200 2.05 16.23 -5.95
CA ALA A 200 2.86 16.11 -7.16
C ALA A 200 2.29 15.05 -8.12
N ALA A 201 1.89 13.89 -7.60
CA ALA A 201 1.26 12.83 -8.39
C ALA A 201 -0.07 13.28 -9.00
N CYS A 202 -0.91 13.94 -8.19
CA CYS A 202 -2.19 14.49 -8.63
C CYS A 202 -2.00 15.53 -9.74
N PHE A 203 -1.10 16.50 -9.53
CA PHE A 203 -0.79 17.53 -10.52
C PHE A 203 -0.32 16.92 -11.84
N PHE A 204 0.65 16.01 -11.79
CA PHE A 204 1.15 15.31 -12.97
C PHE A 204 0.04 14.56 -13.72
N CYS A 205 -0.79 13.81 -13.01
CA CYS A 205 -1.89 13.05 -13.61
C CYS A 205 -2.93 13.96 -14.27
N VAL A 206 -3.30 15.08 -13.63
CA VAL A 206 -4.24 16.07 -14.17
C VAL A 206 -3.67 16.72 -15.44
N VAL A 207 -2.39 17.09 -15.42
CA VAL A 207 -1.71 17.66 -16.59
C VAL A 207 -1.68 16.66 -17.75
N CYS A 208 -1.28 15.40 -17.49
CA CYS A 208 -1.30 14.36 -18.51
C CYS A 208 -2.71 14.15 -19.10
N LEU A 209 -3.74 14.14 -18.26
CA LEU A 209 -5.12 13.99 -18.70
C LEU A 209 -5.59 15.18 -19.54
N ALA A 210 -5.22 16.42 -19.17
CA ALA A 210 -5.56 17.63 -19.90
C ALA A 210 -5.00 17.65 -21.33
N PHE A 211 -3.74 17.22 -21.49
CA PHE A 211 -3.10 17.11 -22.80
C PHE A 211 -3.62 15.95 -23.64
N GLN A 212 -4.14 14.90 -23.03
CA GLN A 212 -4.62 13.70 -23.72
C GLN A 212 -6.15 13.59 -23.70
N LYS A 213 -6.86 14.69 -23.41
CA LYS A 213 -8.31 14.71 -23.32
C LYS A 213 -8.93 14.19 -24.61
N PRO A 214 -9.67 13.09 -24.55
CA PRO A 214 -10.29 12.53 -25.74
C PRO A 214 -11.37 13.45 -26.25
N SER A 215 -11.29 13.82 -27.54
CA SER A 215 -12.31 14.58 -28.20
C SER A 215 -13.33 13.63 -28.87
N TYR A 216 -14.45 13.39 -28.21
CA TYR A 216 -15.50 12.56 -28.77
C TYR A 216 -16.61 13.42 -29.35
N LYS A 217 -16.76 13.36 -30.67
CA LYS A 217 -17.90 13.96 -31.39
C LYS A 217 -19.06 12.95 -31.43
N GLY A 218 -20.25 13.33 -31.02
CA GLY A 218 -21.47 12.51 -31.13
C GLY A 218 -22.48 12.79 -30.01
N THR A 219 -23.78 12.60 -30.31
CA THR A 219 -24.94 12.99 -29.49
C THR A 219 -25.65 11.80 -28.85
N THR A 220 -24.98 10.77 -28.38
CA THR A 220 -25.65 9.68 -27.66
C THR A 220 -25.83 10.04 -26.20
N ASP A 221 -27.06 10.13 -25.77
CA ASP A 221 -27.48 10.52 -24.42
C ASP A 221 -27.36 9.32 -23.49
N PHE A 222 -26.20 9.23 -22.80
CA PHE A 222 -26.01 8.23 -21.71
C PHE A 222 -26.47 8.83 -20.39
N ARG A 223 -27.44 8.19 -19.72
CA ARG A 223 -27.90 8.61 -18.42
C ARG A 223 -26.80 8.41 -17.38
N VAL A 224 -26.24 9.49 -16.85
CA VAL A 224 -25.22 9.50 -15.79
C VAL A 224 -25.65 8.63 -14.61
N ARG A 225 -26.94 8.65 -14.23
CA ARG A 225 -27.50 7.83 -13.15
C ARG A 225 -27.33 6.33 -13.38
N SER A 226 -27.49 5.84 -14.61
CA SER A 226 -27.27 4.43 -14.94
C SER A 226 -25.78 4.05 -14.81
N CYS A 227 -24.88 4.92 -15.26
CA CYS A 227 -23.44 4.72 -15.12
C CYS A 227 -23.00 4.71 -13.65
N LEU A 228 -23.53 5.61 -12.83
CA LEU A 228 -23.26 5.64 -11.39
C LEU A 228 -23.75 4.36 -10.69
N TRP A 229 -24.94 3.87 -11.03
CA TRP A 229 -25.47 2.65 -10.46
C TRP A 229 -24.61 1.43 -10.81
N GLU A 230 -24.16 1.33 -12.05
CA GLU A 230 -23.26 0.26 -12.50
C GLU A 230 -21.90 0.29 -11.76
N ILE A 231 -21.34 1.50 -11.56
CA ILE A 231 -20.12 1.67 -10.76
C ILE A 231 -20.35 1.28 -9.31
N LEU A 232 -21.43 1.74 -8.68
CA LEU A 232 -21.73 1.46 -7.27
C LEU A 232 -21.93 -0.04 -7.02
N THR A 233 -22.66 -0.73 -7.88
CA THR A 233 -22.89 -2.18 -7.77
C THR A 233 -21.59 -2.98 -7.77
N LEU A 234 -20.58 -2.54 -8.54
CA LEU A 234 -19.27 -3.18 -8.59
C LEU A 234 -18.33 -2.70 -7.48
N SER A 235 -18.39 -1.41 -7.13
CA SER A 235 -17.44 -0.83 -6.18
C SER A 235 -17.75 -1.17 -4.72
N VAL A 236 -19.03 -1.26 -4.33
CA VAL A 236 -19.42 -1.47 -2.92
C VAL A 236 -18.84 -2.77 -2.35
N PRO A 237 -18.98 -3.96 -2.98
CA PRO A 237 -18.40 -5.19 -2.43
C PRO A 237 -16.87 -5.12 -2.32
N LEU A 238 -16.21 -4.53 -3.34
CA LEU A 238 -14.76 -4.40 -3.36
C LEU A 238 -14.25 -3.43 -2.28
N THR A 239 -14.97 -2.33 -2.07
CA THR A 239 -14.68 -1.34 -1.02
C THR A 239 -14.83 -1.98 0.35
N LEU A 240 -15.95 -2.65 0.62
CA LEU A 240 -16.21 -3.31 1.91
C LEU A 240 -15.13 -4.33 2.25
N ASN A 241 -14.71 -5.15 1.29
CA ASN A 241 -13.64 -6.11 1.49
C ASN A 241 -12.31 -5.42 1.88
N ARG A 242 -11.92 -4.36 1.17
CA ARG A 242 -10.70 -3.60 1.48
C ARG A 242 -10.79 -2.89 2.83
N MET A 243 -11.95 -2.32 3.15
CA MET A 243 -12.18 -1.67 4.44
C MET A 243 -12.08 -2.67 5.59
N LEU A 244 -12.63 -3.89 5.45
CA LEU A 244 -12.48 -4.94 6.46
C LEU A 244 -11.02 -5.29 6.71
N VAL A 245 -10.22 -5.53 5.67
CA VAL A 245 -8.79 -5.82 5.81
C VAL A 245 -8.05 -4.67 6.51
N ASN A 246 -8.31 -3.43 6.10
CA ASN A 246 -7.67 -2.26 6.72
C ASN A 246 -8.14 -2.03 8.17
N LEU A 247 -9.40 -2.34 8.49
CA LEU A 247 -9.91 -2.28 9.86
C LEU A 247 -9.18 -3.29 10.76
N LEU A 248 -8.96 -4.51 10.27
CA LEU A 248 -8.21 -5.53 10.99
C LEU A 248 -6.77 -5.07 11.27
N GLN A 249 -6.09 -4.51 10.26
CA GLN A 249 -4.74 -3.93 10.42
C GLN A 249 -4.73 -2.73 11.39
N SER A 250 -5.79 -1.92 11.39
CA SER A 250 -5.92 -0.80 12.35
C SER A 250 -6.02 -1.32 13.78
N THR A 251 -6.73 -2.42 14.00
CA THR A 251 -6.85 -3.05 15.31
C THR A 251 -5.50 -3.54 15.82
N GLU A 252 -4.68 -4.16 14.97
CA GLU A 252 -3.31 -4.57 15.34
C GLU A 252 -2.43 -3.38 15.74
N ALA A 253 -2.49 -2.28 14.96
CA ALA A 253 -1.70 -1.08 15.21
C ALA A 253 -2.02 -0.41 16.56
N ILE A 254 -3.25 -0.56 17.04
CA ILE A 254 -3.71 -0.02 18.32
C ILE A 254 -3.41 -1.00 19.46
N LEU A 255 -3.67 -2.30 19.25
CA LEU A 255 -3.53 -3.32 20.30
C LEU A 255 -2.07 -3.55 20.70
N ILE A 256 -1.13 -3.49 19.77
CA ILE A 256 0.28 -3.78 20.08
C ILE A 256 0.85 -2.77 21.09
N PRO A 257 0.82 -1.44 20.83
CA PRO A 257 1.28 -0.47 21.84
C PRO A 257 0.51 -0.54 23.15
N GLY A 258 -0.82 -0.69 23.10
CA GLY A 258 -1.63 -0.79 24.31
C GLY A 258 -1.29 -2.01 25.20
N LYS A 259 -0.97 -3.17 24.59
CA LYS A 259 -0.51 -4.35 25.35
C LYS A 259 0.88 -4.15 25.93
N LEU A 260 1.77 -3.48 25.22
CA LEU A 260 3.11 -3.15 25.73
C LEU A 260 3.00 -2.20 26.94
N GLU A 261 2.10 -1.24 26.91
CA GLU A 261 1.80 -0.38 28.08
C GLU A 261 1.21 -1.17 29.24
N ALA A 262 0.27 -2.08 28.97
CA ALA A 262 -0.33 -2.94 29.98
C ALA A 262 0.70 -3.89 30.63
N SER A 263 1.83 -4.19 29.97
CA SER A 263 2.93 -4.96 30.54
C SER A 263 3.87 -4.14 31.45
N GLY A 264 3.58 -2.85 31.66
CA GLY A 264 4.34 -1.96 32.54
C GLY A 264 5.35 -1.04 31.82
N LEU A 265 5.36 -1.04 30.48
CA LEU A 265 6.19 -0.10 29.72
C LEU A 265 5.54 1.29 29.70
N THR A 266 6.37 2.33 29.65
CA THR A 266 5.84 3.69 29.42
C THR A 266 5.34 3.82 27.98
N ASN A 267 4.41 4.77 27.73
CA ASN A 267 3.90 5.09 26.40
C ASN A 267 5.05 5.34 25.39
N ALA A 268 6.08 6.09 25.80
CA ALA A 268 7.24 6.37 24.96
C ALA A 268 8.02 5.10 24.58
N GLN A 269 8.21 4.16 25.52
CA GLN A 269 8.88 2.88 25.28
C GLN A 269 8.03 1.98 24.38
N SER A 270 6.73 1.89 24.63
CA SER A 270 5.78 1.11 23.83
C SER A 270 5.77 1.57 22.38
N LEU A 271 5.68 2.87 22.15
CA LEU A 271 5.75 3.46 20.82
C LEU A 271 7.11 3.29 20.15
N SER A 272 8.21 3.36 20.92
CA SER A 272 9.55 3.12 20.40
C SER A 272 9.74 1.67 19.93
N LEU A 273 9.30 0.68 20.72
CA LEU A 273 9.34 -0.73 20.35
C LEU A 273 8.44 -1.01 19.13
N TYR A 274 7.22 -0.45 19.12
CA TYR A 274 6.31 -0.58 17.98
C TYR A 274 6.92 0.04 16.71
N GLY A 275 7.54 1.20 16.81
CA GLY A 275 8.23 1.87 15.70
C GLY A 275 9.48 1.10 15.22
N ALA A 276 10.25 0.51 16.15
CA ALA A 276 11.39 -0.34 15.81
C ALA A 276 10.95 -1.59 15.05
N LEU A 277 9.85 -2.23 15.48
CA LEU A 277 9.29 -3.40 14.81
C LEU A 277 8.71 -3.03 13.43
N THR A 278 7.72 -2.12 13.39
CA THR A 278 6.91 -1.86 12.19
C THR A 278 7.52 -0.85 11.24
N GLY A 279 8.28 0.11 11.77
CA GLY A 279 8.93 1.17 11.01
C GLY A 279 10.34 0.84 10.52
N MET A 280 11.07 -0.05 11.23
CA MET A 280 12.47 -0.39 10.93
C MET A 280 12.62 -1.87 10.53
N ALA A 281 12.33 -2.82 11.42
CA ALA A 281 12.64 -4.24 11.20
C ALA A 281 11.80 -4.87 10.09
N LEU A 282 10.47 -4.73 10.12
CA LEU A 282 9.59 -5.30 9.10
C LEU A 282 9.89 -4.80 7.67
N PRO A 283 10.08 -3.47 7.43
CA PRO A 283 10.47 -3.00 6.11
C PRO A 283 11.82 -3.54 5.63
N PHE A 284 12.75 -3.76 6.55
CA PHE A 284 14.06 -4.31 6.21
C PHE A 284 13.94 -5.77 5.77
N ILE A 285 13.17 -6.58 6.51
CA ILE A 285 12.88 -7.98 6.16
C ILE A 285 12.11 -8.09 4.86
N LEU A 286 11.14 -7.19 4.63
CA LEU A 286 10.34 -7.17 3.42
C LEU A 286 11.07 -6.59 2.21
N PHE A 287 12.25 -5.98 2.36
CA PHE A 287 12.97 -5.40 1.25
C PHE A 287 13.39 -6.43 0.18
N PRO A 288 14.01 -7.59 0.52
CA PRO A 288 14.30 -8.61 -0.49
C PRO A 288 13.06 -9.22 -1.15
N SER A 289 11.90 -9.20 -0.47
CA SER A 289 10.65 -9.68 -1.04
C SER A 289 10.16 -8.86 -2.25
N ALA A 290 10.76 -7.70 -2.51
CA ALA A 290 10.49 -6.96 -3.75
C ALA A 290 10.81 -7.80 -4.99
N ILE A 291 11.85 -8.63 -4.93
CA ILE A 291 12.25 -9.55 -6.00
C ILE A 291 11.18 -10.63 -6.19
N THR A 292 10.74 -11.27 -5.10
CA THR A 292 9.71 -12.33 -5.18
C THR A 292 8.35 -11.79 -5.60
N SER A 293 8.01 -10.56 -5.23
CA SER A 293 6.80 -9.88 -5.69
C SER A 293 6.83 -9.56 -7.19
N ALA A 294 7.99 -9.15 -7.71
CA ALA A 294 8.18 -8.93 -9.14
C ALA A 294 8.03 -10.25 -9.91
N LEU A 295 8.63 -11.33 -9.39
CA LEU A 295 8.52 -12.67 -9.94
C LEU A 295 7.04 -13.14 -9.96
N SER A 296 6.31 -12.96 -8.86
CA SER A 296 4.88 -13.24 -8.74
C SER A 296 4.05 -12.53 -9.83
N THR A 297 4.34 -11.26 -10.08
CA THR A 297 3.64 -10.46 -11.11
C THR A 297 3.87 -10.99 -12.52
N MET A 298 5.07 -11.51 -12.80
CA MET A 298 5.41 -12.10 -14.10
C MET A 298 4.85 -13.53 -14.26
N LEU A 299 4.76 -14.27 -13.17
CA LEU A 299 4.24 -15.64 -13.17
C LEU A 299 2.74 -15.71 -13.44
N LEU A 300 1.96 -14.77 -12.94
CA LEU A 300 0.51 -14.73 -13.09
C LEU A 300 0.05 -14.92 -14.56
N PRO A 301 0.48 -14.08 -15.53
CA PRO A 301 0.10 -14.27 -16.93
C PRO A 301 0.75 -15.50 -17.58
N THR A 302 1.94 -15.90 -17.12
CA THR A 302 2.64 -17.08 -17.64
C THR A 302 1.87 -18.36 -17.30
N ILE A 303 1.47 -18.53 -16.04
CA ILE A 303 0.72 -19.69 -15.57
C ILE A 303 -0.68 -19.72 -16.18
N ALA A 304 -1.37 -18.58 -16.26
CA ALA A 304 -2.67 -18.50 -16.93
C ALA A 304 -2.59 -18.91 -18.41
N GLY A 305 -1.52 -18.51 -19.11
CA GLY A 305 -1.27 -18.91 -20.49
C GLY A 305 -0.95 -20.40 -20.64
N GLN A 306 -0.15 -20.97 -19.73
CA GLN A 306 0.17 -22.41 -19.70
C GLN A 306 -1.07 -23.25 -19.40
N GLN A 307 -1.92 -22.80 -18.47
CA GLN A 307 -3.19 -23.45 -18.14
C GLN A 307 -4.15 -23.45 -19.32
N ALA A 308 -4.31 -22.30 -20.00
CA ALA A 308 -5.14 -22.21 -21.21
C ALA A 308 -4.64 -23.09 -22.35
N ALA A 309 -3.32 -23.38 -22.40
CA ALA A 309 -2.71 -24.27 -23.38
C ALA A 309 -2.70 -25.76 -22.95
N GLY A 310 -3.24 -26.10 -21.77
CA GLY A 310 -3.26 -27.48 -21.23
C GLY A 310 -1.86 -28.03 -20.88
N LYS A 311 -0.87 -27.17 -20.62
CA LYS A 311 0.53 -27.56 -20.36
C LYS A 311 0.79 -27.72 -18.86
N GLU A 312 0.25 -28.76 -18.25
CA GLU A 312 0.38 -29.01 -16.80
C GLU A 312 1.84 -29.17 -16.35
N ASP A 313 2.66 -29.92 -17.11
CA ASP A 313 4.08 -30.09 -16.80
C ASP A 313 4.86 -28.76 -16.77
N ALA A 314 4.48 -27.81 -17.63
CA ALA A 314 5.10 -26.49 -17.65
C ALA A 314 4.70 -25.66 -16.41
N ILE A 315 3.45 -25.79 -15.94
CA ILE A 315 2.97 -25.15 -14.71
C ILE A 315 3.74 -25.71 -13.51
N ILE A 316 3.86 -27.05 -13.41
CA ILE A 316 4.59 -27.71 -12.32
C ILE A 316 6.04 -27.23 -12.29
N ARG A 317 6.75 -27.29 -13.41
CA ARG A 317 8.16 -26.84 -13.49
C ARG A 317 8.32 -25.36 -13.11
N SER A 318 7.46 -24.50 -13.63
CA SER A 318 7.51 -23.06 -13.31
C SER A 318 7.26 -22.81 -11.81
N THR A 319 6.33 -23.57 -11.20
CA THR A 319 6.03 -23.50 -9.77
C THR A 319 7.19 -23.99 -8.92
N GLU A 320 7.76 -25.16 -9.23
CA GLU A 320 8.90 -25.73 -8.51
C GLU A 320 10.12 -24.83 -8.54
N GLN A 321 10.50 -24.33 -9.73
CA GLN A 321 11.61 -23.41 -9.88
C GLN A 321 11.39 -22.13 -9.05
N THR A 322 10.19 -21.61 -9.07
CA THR A 322 9.86 -20.38 -8.33
C THR A 322 9.91 -20.61 -6.82
N ILE A 323 9.38 -21.72 -6.33
CA ILE A 323 9.49 -22.11 -4.92
C ILE A 323 10.95 -22.21 -4.51
N GLN A 324 11.79 -22.86 -5.31
CA GLN A 324 13.22 -22.97 -5.05
C GLN A 324 13.90 -21.61 -4.96
N TYR A 325 13.67 -20.70 -5.91
CA TYR A 325 14.24 -19.34 -5.86
C TYR A 325 13.78 -18.56 -4.64
N CYS A 326 12.50 -18.65 -4.27
CA CYS A 326 11.99 -17.98 -3.07
C CYS A 326 12.60 -18.53 -1.79
N LEU A 327 12.76 -19.86 -1.69
CA LEU A 327 13.42 -20.49 -0.54
C LEU A 327 14.89 -20.11 -0.47
N TRP A 328 15.65 -20.18 -1.58
CA TRP A 328 17.04 -19.74 -1.61
C TRP A 328 17.20 -18.29 -1.15
N LEU A 329 16.39 -17.38 -1.70
CA LEU A 329 16.42 -15.99 -1.28
C LEU A 329 16.01 -15.81 0.18
N GLY A 330 15.01 -16.56 0.63
CA GLY A 330 14.53 -16.53 2.01
C GLY A 330 15.55 -17.03 3.02
N PHE A 331 16.20 -18.16 2.75
CA PHE A 331 17.26 -18.69 3.62
C PHE A 331 18.50 -17.81 3.60
N LEU A 332 18.90 -17.28 2.43
CA LEU A 332 20.02 -16.35 2.33
C LEU A 332 19.76 -15.07 3.14
N SER A 333 18.61 -14.44 2.92
CA SER A 333 18.24 -13.22 3.64
C SER A 333 18.06 -13.48 5.13
N GLY A 334 17.38 -14.58 5.48
CA GLY A 334 17.19 -15.01 6.87
C GLY A 334 18.52 -15.27 7.57
N GLY A 335 19.47 -15.95 6.92
CA GLY A 335 20.82 -16.13 7.45
C GLY A 335 21.55 -14.80 7.69
N ILE A 336 21.51 -13.88 6.72
CA ILE A 336 22.10 -12.55 6.87
C ILE A 336 21.47 -11.81 8.06
N PHE A 337 20.14 -11.80 8.18
CA PHE A 337 19.45 -11.09 9.26
C PHE A 337 19.64 -11.75 10.62
N PHE A 338 19.77 -13.06 10.67
CA PHE A 338 20.01 -13.78 11.91
C PHE A 338 21.41 -13.50 12.45
N PHE A 339 22.45 -13.60 11.62
CA PHE A 339 23.83 -13.42 12.06
C PHE A 339 24.22 -11.95 12.21
N PHE A 340 23.77 -11.08 11.30
CA PHE A 340 24.18 -9.67 11.21
C PHE A 340 23.05 -8.68 11.54
N GLY A 341 21.90 -9.13 12.08
CA GLY A 341 20.74 -8.27 12.30
C GLY A 341 21.02 -7.09 13.23
N LYS A 342 21.80 -7.29 14.28
CA LYS A 342 22.18 -6.21 15.21
C LYS A 342 23.08 -5.18 14.55
N GLU A 343 24.09 -5.62 13.83
CA GLU A 343 25.04 -4.78 13.11
C GLU A 343 24.34 -3.98 12.02
N LEU A 344 23.49 -4.64 11.24
CA LEU A 344 22.68 -3.99 10.21
C LEU A 344 21.77 -2.92 10.80
N ALA A 345 21.02 -3.22 11.86
CA ALA A 345 20.16 -2.26 12.52
C ALA A 345 20.96 -1.10 13.11
N GLN A 346 22.12 -1.35 13.67
CA GLN A 346 22.98 -0.31 14.21
C GLN A 346 23.55 0.60 13.11
N ILE A 347 23.97 0.02 11.97
CA ILE A 347 24.51 0.77 10.83
C ILE A 347 23.41 1.62 10.17
N PHE A 348 22.24 1.03 9.90
CA PHE A 348 21.19 1.71 9.14
C PHE A 348 20.31 2.60 10.02
N TYR A 349 19.89 2.11 11.19
CA TYR A 349 18.88 2.75 12.03
C TYR A 349 19.42 3.33 13.34
N ARG A 350 20.64 2.94 13.76
CA ARG A 350 21.21 3.26 15.08
C ARG A 350 20.29 2.84 16.24
N ASN A 351 19.61 1.70 16.09
CA ASN A 351 18.63 1.20 17.03
C ASN A 351 18.88 -0.29 17.33
N GLN A 352 19.07 -0.62 18.63
CA GLN A 352 19.35 -1.99 19.07
C GLN A 352 18.10 -2.87 19.03
N ASP A 353 16.93 -2.33 19.39
CA ASP A 353 15.67 -3.10 19.43
C ASP A 353 15.30 -3.58 18.02
N ALA A 354 15.49 -2.74 17.00
CA ALA A 354 15.31 -3.14 15.62
C ALA A 354 16.23 -4.31 15.23
N GLY A 355 17.43 -4.39 15.78
CA GLY A 355 18.36 -5.50 15.56
C GLY A 355 17.87 -6.81 16.16
N ILE A 356 17.33 -6.76 17.38
CA ILE A 356 16.73 -7.93 18.04
C ILE A 356 15.53 -8.42 17.21
N PHE A 357 14.65 -7.52 16.76
CA PHE A 357 13.54 -7.88 15.92
C PHE A 357 13.98 -8.48 14.58
N LEU A 358 15.03 -7.95 13.94
CA LEU A 358 15.59 -8.53 12.72
C LEU A 358 16.04 -9.97 12.92
N GLN A 359 16.73 -10.26 14.03
CA GLN A 359 17.19 -11.61 14.35
C GLN A 359 16.02 -12.58 14.60
N ILE A 360 15.03 -12.15 15.38
CA ILE A 360 13.85 -12.98 15.69
C ILE A 360 13.02 -13.24 14.42
N LEU A 361 12.76 -12.21 13.63
CA LEU A 361 11.95 -12.32 12.43
C LEU A 361 12.69 -12.95 11.23
N ALA A 362 14.01 -13.14 11.31
CA ALA A 362 14.81 -13.75 10.25
C ALA A 362 14.28 -15.14 9.85
N PHE A 363 13.78 -15.92 10.81
CA PHE A 363 13.20 -17.24 10.57
C PHE A 363 11.93 -17.21 9.72
N LEU A 364 11.24 -16.07 9.66
CA LEU A 364 10.04 -15.90 8.87
C LEU A 364 10.32 -15.58 7.38
N CYS A 365 11.55 -15.16 7.03
CA CYS A 365 11.88 -14.74 5.68
C CYS A 365 11.52 -15.75 4.59
N PRO A 366 11.86 -17.06 4.68
CA PRO A 366 11.52 -18.04 3.67
C PRO A 366 10.01 -18.14 3.44
N PHE A 367 9.23 -18.12 4.52
CA PHE A 367 7.77 -18.22 4.46
C PHE A 367 7.13 -16.95 3.88
N LEU A 368 7.59 -15.77 4.30
CA LEU A 368 7.09 -14.49 3.80
C LEU A 368 7.31 -14.33 2.29
N TYR A 369 8.49 -14.73 1.80
CA TYR A 369 8.82 -14.59 0.39
C TYR A 369 8.08 -15.62 -0.46
N LEU A 370 7.85 -16.80 0.10
CA LEU A 370 7.07 -17.86 -0.55
C LEU A 370 5.59 -17.48 -0.67
N THR A 371 5.00 -16.91 0.39
CA THR A 371 3.57 -16.53 0.43
C THR A 371 3.20 -15.58 -0.70
N ALA A 372 4.00 -14.52 -0.94
CA ALA A 372 3.74 -13.56 -2.01
C ALA A 372 3.70 -14.24 -3.40
N THR A 373 4.57 -15.21 -3.62
CA THR A 373 4.71 -15.89 -4.90
C THR A 373 3.63 -16.95 -5.11
N LEU A 374 3.33 -17.75 -4.08
CA LEU A 374 2.25 -18.74 -4.11
C LEU A 374 0.89 -18.07 -4.37
N THR A 375 0.64 -16.91 -3.74
CA THR A 375 -0.56 -16.11 -4.03
C THR A 375 -0.64 -15.71 -5.50
N GLY A 376 0.48 -15.33 -6.12
CA GLY A 376 0.55 -15.01 -7.55
C GLY A 376 0.24 -16.22 -8.44
N ILE A 377 0.75 -17.39 -8.10
CA ILE A 377 0.50 -18.67 -8.81
C ILE A 377 -0.98 -19.05 -8.72
N LEU A 378 -1.55 -19.05 -7.51
CA LEU A 378 -2.96 -19.37 -7.27
C LEU A 378 -3.89 -18.39 -8.02
N ASN A 379 -3.57 -17.11 -8.04
CA ASN A 379 -4.31 -16.12 -8.82
C ASN A 379 -4.19 -16.39 -10.32
N GLY A 380 -3.02 -16.83 -10.80
CA GLY A 380 -2.81 -17.25 -12.19
C GLY A 380 -3.63 -18.46 -12.59
N LEU A 381 -3.84 -19.41 -11.67
CA LEU A 381 -4.70 -20.58 -11.84
C LEU A 381 -6.21 -20.26 -11.69
N GLY A 382 -6.58 -19.02 -11.37
CA GLY A 382 -7.97 -18.62 -11.21
C GLY A 382 -8.56 -18.85 -9.81
N HIS A 383 -7.78 -19.34 -8.85
CA HIS A 383 -8.22 -19.60 -7.46
C HIS A 383 -8.23 -18.32 -6.58
N THR A 384 -8.64 -17.19 -7.15
CA THR A 384 -8.63 -15.88 -6.47
C THR A 384 -9.52 -15.81 -5.23
N VAL A 385 -10.66 -16.51 -5.24
CA VAL A 385 -11.59 -16.56 -4.09
C VAL A 385 -10.96 -17.33 -2.93
N GLN A 386 -10.26 -18.42 -3.20
CA GLN A 386 -9.57 -19.20 -2.17
C GLN A 386 -8.45 -18.40 -1.52
N CYS A 387 -7.66 -17.65 -2.30
CA CYS A 387 -6.66 -16.73 -1.77
C CYS A 387 -7.30 -15.66 -0.87
N LEU A 388 -8.46 -15.13 -1.23
CA LEU A 388 -9.18 -14.16 -0.43
C LEU A 388 -9.62 -14.75 0.92
N ILE A 389 -10.24 -15.94 0.90
CA ILE A 389 -10.70 -16.64 2.11
C ILE A 389 -9.51 -16.91 3.04
N GLN A 390 -8.40 -17.45 2.51
CA GLN A 390 -7.20 -17.71 3.30
C GLN A 390 -6.64 -16.45 3.96
N ASN A 391 -6.60 -15.32 3.24
CA ASN A 391 -6.13 -14.05 3.80
C ASN A 391 -7.05 -13.56 4.93
N ILE A 392 -8.36 -13.72 4.78
CA ILE A 392 -9.34 -13.34 5.82
C ILE A 392 -9.21 -14.26 7.03
N ASP A 393 -9.17 -15.58 6.81
CA ASP A 393 -9.06 -16.59 7.88
C ASP A 393 -7.76 -16.39 8.68
N GLN A 394 -6.64 -16.16 8.01
CA GLN A 394 -5.37 -15.90 8.66
C GLN A 394 -5.42 -14.64 9.54
N THR A 395 -6.00 -13.56 9.02
CA THR A 395 -6.12 -12.30 9.77
C THR A 395 -7.08 -12.45 10.94
N LEU A 396 -8.23 -13.12 10.74
CA LEU A 396 -9.19 -13.41 11.82
C LEU A 396 -8.60 -14.35 12.90
N TYR A 397 -7.85 -15.38 12.50
CA TYR A 397 -7.20 -16.30 13.43
C TYR A 397 -6.19 -15.58 14.33
N ILE A 398 -5.35 -14.71 13.76
CA ILE A 398 -4.41 -13.89 14.51
C ILE A 398 -5.14 -12.99 15.50
N GLN A 399 -6.24 -12.37 15.07
CA GLN A 399 -7.05 -11.51 15.94
C GLN A 399 -7.80 -12.27 17.01
N CYS A 400 -8.42 -13.42 16.72
CA CYS A 400 -9.06 -14.26 17.72
C CYS A 400 -8.05 -14.75 18.77
N LYS A 401 -6.85 -15.13 18.35
CA LYS A 401 -5.77 -15.52 19.26
C LYS A 401 -5.31 -14.33 20.13
N ASN A 402 -5.17 -13.16 19.53
CA ASN A 402 -4.86 -11.93 20.26
C ASN A 402 -5.99 -11.52 21.21
N PHE A 403 -7.26 -11.71 20.82
CA PHE A 403 -8.43 -11.45 21.64
C PHE A 403 -8.53 -12.44 22.83
N ASN A 404 -8.33 -13.74 22.59
CA ASN A 404 -8.33 -14.76 23.64
C ASN A 404 -7.17 -14.58 24.64
N SER A 405 -6.00 -14.13 24.14
CA SER A 405 -4.87 -13.74 25.02
C SER A 405 -5.19 -12.48 25.86
N PHE A 406 -6.13 -11.63 25.40
CA PHE A 406 -6.61 -10.48 26.16
C PHE A 406 -7.48 -10.89 27.36
N PHE A 407 -8.26 -11.98 27.25
CA PHE A 407 -9.07 -12.50 28.35
C PHE A 407 -8.32 -13.49 29.27
N SER A 408 -7.20 -14.03 28.83
CA SER A 408 -6.35 -14.92 29.65
C SER A 408 -5.30 -14.09 30.39
N HIS A 409 -5.55 -13.81 31.65
CA HIS A 409 -4.74 -12.95 32.53
C HIS A 409 -3.35 -13.49 32.87
N ASN A 410 -2.82 -14.50 32.19
CA ASN A 410 -1.50 -15.06 32.39
C ASN A 410 -0.91 -15.50 31.06
N SER A 411 -0.16 -14.65 30.43
CA SER A 411 0.97 -15.07 29.58
C SER A 411 1.68 -13.85 28.97
N ILE A 412 2.64 -13.33 29.70
CA ILE A 412 3.85 -12.68 29.17
C ILE A 412 4.52 -13.69 28.23
N PHE A 413 4.89 -13.28 27.05
CA PHE A 413 5.50 -14.08 25.97
C PHE A 413 4.51 -14.80 25.05
N ILE A 414 4.18 -14.11 23.96
CA ILE A 414 4.17 -14.70 22.60
C ILE A 414 4.34 -13.52 21.62
N MET A 415 5.56 -13.29 21.17
CA MET A 415 5.84 -12.83 19.82
C MET A 415 5.79 -14.01 18.87
#